data_2ebd82e2e9544bf16b48cce2784a0eae
#
_entry.id   2ebd82e2e9544bf16b48cce2784a0eae
#
_cell.length_a   1.000
_cell.length_b   1.000
_cell.length_c   1.000
_cell.angle_alpha   90.00
_cell.angle_beta   90.00
_cell.angle_gamma   90.00
#
_symmetry.space_group_name_H-M   'P 1'
#
loop_
_entity.id
_entity.type
_entity.pdbx_description
1 polymer ?
#
loop_
_entity_poly.entity_id
_entity_poly.type
_entity_poly.pdbx_seq_one_letter_code
_entity_poly.pdbx_strand_id
1 'polypeptide(L)'
;MNPKELSERELEQLSRGWVQKLYKYLGQLDDVPAPDVNTNGQIMSWMVDEYSKLAGHWTPGTFTGKPLSIGGSLGRDTATAQGGLYVLEAYLRSVIAKNEAIQVSENPLQGKKIVIQ
;
A
#
# COMPACT_ATOMS: atom_id res chain seq x y z
N MET A 1 6.66 13.38 16.53
CA MET A 1 5.22 13.25 16.84
C MET A 1 4.81 11.82 16.52
N ASN A 2 4.16 11.14 17.45
CA ASN A 2 3.68 9.77 17.25
C ASN A 2 2.24 9.81 16.72
N PRO A 3 1.95 9.34 15.49
CA PRO A 3 0.60 9.39 14.92
C PRO A 3 -0.46 8.64 15.75
N LYS A 4 -0.04 7.64 16.54
CA LYS A 4 -0.94 6.85 17.38
C LYS A 4 -1.48 7.61 18.61
N GLU A 5 -0.91 8.74 18.93
CA GLU A 5 -1.33 9.61 20.04
C GLU A 5 -2.26 10.72 19.57
N LEU A 6 -2.44 10.89 18.26
CA LEU A 6 -3.33 11.88 17.68
C LEU A 6 -4.78 11.37 17.67
N SER A 7 -5.72 12.26 17.98
CA SER A 7 -7.13 12.03 17.70
C SER A 7 -7.37 11.95 16.19
N GLU A 8 -8.47 11.32 15.78
CA GLU A 8 -8.86 11.22 14.37
C GLU A 8 -8.92 12.60 13.69
N ARG A 9 -9.46 13.59 14.39
CA ARG A 9 -9.53 14.98 13.89
C ARG A 9 -8.16 15.60 13.67
N GLU A 10 -7.23 15.40 14.59
CA GLU A 10 -5.85 15.91 14.44
C GLU A 10 -5.11 15.20 13.30
N LEU A 11 -5.33 13.90 13.17
CA LEU A 11 -4.76 13.12 12.08
C LEU A 11 -5.31 13.54 10.71
N GLU A 12 -6.61 13.84 10.62
CA GLU A 12 -7.22 14.40 9.41
C GLU A 12 -6.62 15.77 9.07
N GLN A 13 -6.53 16.68 10.06
CA GLN A 13 -5.96 18.00 9.85
C GLN A 13 -4.49 17.93 9.40
N LEU A 14 -3.69 17.04 10.00
CA LEU A 14 -2.31 16.81 9.62
C LEU A 14 -2.22 16.32 8.18
N SER A 15 -3.05 15.34 7.81
CA SER A 15 -3.06 14.75 6.46
C SER A 15 -3.45 15.76 5.39
N ARG A 16 -4.49 16.56 5.63
CA ARG A 16 -4.92 17.63 4.73
C ARG A 16 -3.86 18.73 4.63
N GLY A 17 -3.28 19.14 5.76
CA GLY A 17 -2.20 20.14 5.80
C GLY A 17 -0.95 19.69 5.04
N TRP A 18 -0.62 18.40 5.08
CA TRP A 18 0.45 17.81 4.30
C TRP A 18 0.18 17.96 2.79
N VAL A 19 -1.02 17.63 2.33
CA VAL A 19 -1.42 17.80 0.93
C VAL A 19 -1.33 19.25 0.48
N GLN A 20 -1.85 20.21 1.30
CA GLN A 20 -1.79 21.63 0.98
C GLN A 20 -0.36 22.12 0.76
N LYS A 21 0.59 21.64 1.57
CA LYS A 21 2.00 22.03 1.46
C LYS A 21 2.71 21.43 0.26
N LEU A 22 2.35 20.22 -0.13
CA LEU A 22 2.99 19.48 -1.21
C LEU A 22 2.21 19.51 -2.53
N TYR A 23 1.05 20.16 -2.57
CA TYR A 23 0.12 20.18 -3.70
C TYR A 23 0.80 20.37 -5.06
N LYS A 24 1.79 21.28 -5.15
CA LYS A 24 2.49 21.63 -6.39
C LYS A 24 3.38 20.51 -6.97
N TYR A 25 3.69 19.51 -6.12
CA TYR A 25 4.57 18.39 -6.49
C TYR A 25 3.79 17.11 -6.70
N LEU A 26 2.51 17.08 -6.30
CA LEU A 26 1.65 15.92 -6.42
C LEU A 26 0.83 15.96 -7.71
N GLY A 27 0.58 14.81 -8.30
CA GLY A 27 -0.23 14.70 -9.51
C GLY A 27 -0.30 13.27 -10.02
N GLN A 28 -1.25 13.00 -10.91
CA GLN A 28 -1.41 11.66 -11.50
C GLN A 28 -0.22 11.26 -12.40
N LEU A 29 0.50 12.24 -12.92
CA LEU A 29 1.67 12.08 -13.80
C LEU A 29 2.97 12.58 -13.13
N ASP A 30 2.88 12.98 -11.88
CA ASP A 30 3.98 13.47 -11.06
C ASP A 30 4.20 12.51 -9.88
N ASP A 31 4.28 13.03 -8.65
CA ASP A 31 4.41 12.20 -7.47
C ASP A 31 3.05 11.71 -6.97
N VAL A 32 2.88 10.38 -6.88
CA VAL A 32 1.66 9.70 -6.44
C VAL A 32 1.88 9.04 -5.08
N PRO A 33 1.40 9.64 -3.99
CA PRO A 33 1.56 9.06 -2.65
C PRO A 33 0.80 7.74 -2.46
N ALA A 34 1.37 6.88 -1.61
CA ALA A 34 0.81 5.59 -1.23
C ALA A 34 0.73 5.46 0.30
N PRO A 35 -0.14 4.61 0.85
CA PRO A 35 -0.14 4.32 2.27
C PRO A 35 1.09 3.50 2.66
N ASP A 36 1.60 3.79 3.86
CA ASP A 36 2.72 3.10 4.50
C ASP A 36 2.43 2.96 6.00
N VAL A 37 3.44 2.73 6.84
CA VAL A 37 3.29 2.58 8.28
C VAL A 37 2.48 3.74 8.89
N ASN A 38 1.48 3.39 9.70
CA ASN A 38 0.53 4.31 10.36
C ASN A 38 -0.36 5.13 9.40
N THR A 39 -0.47 4.74 8.13
CA THR A 39 -1.47 5.28 7.21
C THR A 39 -2.42 4.18 6.73
N ASN A 40 -3.60 4.56 6.25
CA ASN A 40 -4.65 3.63 5.83
C ASN A 40 -5.56 4.28 4.78
N GLY A 41 -6.55 3.54 4.32
CA GLY A 41 -7.51 4.00 3.31
C GLY A 41 -8.28 5.27 3.70
N GLN A 42 -8.57 5.46 5.00
CA GLN A 42 -9.25 6.66 5.49
C GLN A 42 -8.36 7.90 5.32
N ILE A 43 -7.09 7.81 5.68
CA ILE A 43 -6.12 8.90 5.51
C ILE A 43 -5.96 9.22 4.02
N MET A 44 -5.84 8.21 3.18
CA MET A 44 -5.77 8.41 1.72
C MET A 44 -7.05 9.06 1.16
N SER A 45 -8.22 8.82 1.77
CA SER A 45 -9.48 9.48 1.41
C SER A 45 -9.44 10.98 1.71
N TRP A 46 -8.95 11.36 2.89
CA TRP A 46 -8.80 12.77 3.24
C TRP A 46 -7.81 13.49 2.33
N MET A 47 -6.73 12.80 1.96
CA MET A 47 -5.70 13.36 1.07
C MET A 47 -6.23 13.59 -0.35
N VAL A 48 -6.93 12.62 -0.96
CA VAL A 48 -7.50 12.80 -2.30
C VAL A 48 -8.62 13.83 -2.34
N ASP A 49 -9.44 13.90 -1.27
CA ASP A 49 -10.47 14.93 -1.12
C ASP A 49 -9.86 16.34 -1.07
N GLU A 50 -8.83 16.52 -0.24
CA GLU A 50 -8.14 17.81 -0.12
C GLU A 50 -7.46 18.23 -1.43
N TYR A 51 -6.75 17.30 -2.07
CA TYR A 51 -6.10 17.58 -3.35
C TYR A 51 -7.14 17.95 -4.42
N SER A 52 -8.25 17.23 -4.49
CA SER A 52 -9.32 17.51 -5.47
C SER A 52 -9.97 18.87 -5.24
N LYS A 53 -10.13 19.30 -3.98
CA LYS A 53 -10.59 20.66 -3.64
C LYS A 53 -9.63 21.72 -4.16
N LEU A 54 -8.33 21.52 -3.97
CA LEU A 54 -7.31 22.46 -4.47
C LEU A 54 -7.22 22.47 -5.99
N ALA A 55 -7.40 21.33 -6.62
CA ALA A 55 -7.41 21.19 -8.08
C ALA A 55 -8.69 21.73 -8.74
N GLY A 56 -9.77 21.90 -7.97
CA GLY A 56 -11.08 22.32 -8.48
C GLY A 56 -11.87 21.23 -9.21
N HIS A 57 -11.38 19.99 -9.22
CA HIS A 57 -12.06 18.83 -9.81
C HIS A 57 -11.61 17.52 -9.17
N TRP A 58 -12.43 16.46 -9.34
CA TRP A 58 -12.11 15.16 -8.75
C TRP A 58 -10.92 14.49 -9.45
N THR A 59 -9.88 14.12 -8.66
CA THR A 59 -8.59 13.58 -9.15
C THR A 59 -8.21 12.29 -8.44
N PRO A 60 -8.98 11.19 -8.63
CA PRO A 60 -8.76 9.95 -7.88
C PRO A 60 -7.42 9.27 -8.17
N GLY A 61 -6.79 9.55 -9.29
CA GLY A 61 -5.51 8.96 -9.67
C GLY A 61 -4.29 9.51 -8.90
N THR A 62 -4.45 10.60 -8.14
CA THR A 62 -3.31 11.25 -7.44
C THR A 62 -2.83 10.46 -6.22
N PHE A 63 -3.67 9.65 -5.60
CA PHE A 63 -3.33 8.86 -4.40
C PHE A 63 -3.70 7.40 -4.58
N THR A 64 -2.85 6.50 -4.10
CA THR A 64 -3.15 5.05 -4.06
C THR A 64 -3.77 4.64 -2.72
N GLY A 65 -4.18 3.38 -2.59
CA GLY A 65 -4.62 2.79 -1.32
C GLY A 65 -5.91 3.36 -0.71
N LYS A 66 -6.66 4.16 -1.44
CA LYS A 66 -7.97 4.66 -1.03
C LYS A 66 -9.05 3.58 -1.18
N PRO A 67 -10.19 3.70 -0.49
CA PRO A 67 -11.32 2.79 -0.64
C PRO A 67 -11.86 2.68 -2.05
N LEU A 68 -12.43 1.52 -2.40
CA LEU A 68 -13.04 1.27 -3.71
C LEU A 68 -14.14 2.27 -4.05
N SER A 69 -14.93 2.68 -3.06
CA SER A 69 -16.05 3.63 -3.21
C SER A 69 -15.65 5.00 -3.74
N ILE A 70 -14.36 5.35 -3.66
CA ILE A 70 -13.81 6.62 -4.13
C ILE A 70 -12.70 6.44 -5.17
N GLY A 71 -12.74 5.33 -5.91
CA GLY A 71 -11.82 5.05 -7.01
C GLY A 71 -10.55 4.30 -6.61
N GLY A 72 -10.58 3.54 -5.51
CA GLY A 72 -9.53 2.59 -5.14
C GLY A 72 -9.49 1.37 -6.05
N SER A 73 -8.43 0.58 -5.94
CA SER A 73 -8.23 -0.67 -6.69
C SER A 73 -8.39 -1.89 -5.79
N LEU A 74 -8.96 -2.97 -6.33
CA LEU A 74 -9.01 -4.27 -5.67
C LEU A 74 -7.59 -4.83 -5.45
N GLY A 75 -7.40 -5.58 -4.36
CA GLY A 75 -6.17 -6.31 -4.08
C GLY A 75 -5.05 -5.47 -3.45
N ARG A 76 -5.22 -4.15 -3.27
CA ARG A 76 -4.17 -3.30 -2.67
C ARG A 76 -3.80 -3.73 -1.25
N ASP A 77 -4.77 -4.16 -0.46
CA ASP A 77 -4.56 -4.55 0.95
C ASP A 77 -3.65 -5.77 1.10
N THR A 78 -3.62 -6.65 0.11
CA THR A 78 -2.83 -7.88 0.12
C THR A 78 -1.64 -7.86 -0.86
N ALA A 79 -1.53 -6.85 -1.72
CA ALA A 79 -0.59 -6.82 -2.84
C ALA A 79 0.87 -6.99 -2.41
N THR A 80 1.31 -6.34 -1.34
CA THR A 80 2.68 -6.43 -0.84
C THR A 80 3.00 -7.84 -0.34
N ALA A 81 2.13 -8.42 0.48
CA ALA A 81 2.30 -9.76 1.01
C ALA A 81 2.21 -10.82 -0.12
N GLN A 82 1.29 -10.64 -1.05
CA GLN A 82 1.13 -11.53 -2.21
C GLN A 82 2.36 -11.52 -3.12
N GLY A 83 2.94 -10.35 -3.36
CA GLY A 83 4.19 -10.22 -4.12
C GLY A 83 5.36 -10.93 -3.42
N GLY A 84 5.51 -10.74 -2.11
CA GLY A 84 6.49 -11.46 -1.31
C GLY A 84 6.31 -12.97 -1.35
N LEU A 85 5.06 -13.45 -1.28
CA LEU A 85 4.73 -14.87 -1.39
C LEU A 85 5.15 -15.45 -2.76
N TYR A 86 4.84 -14.77 -3.86
CA TYR A 86 5.23 -15.22 -5.20
C TYR A 86 6.76 -15.33 -5.36
N VAL A 87 7.49 -14.35 -4.84
CA VAL A 87 8.97 -14.40 -4.88
C VAL A 87 9.51 -15.56 -4.05
N LEU A 88 8.95 -15.77 -2.85
CA LEU A 88 9.35 -16.87 -1.97
C LEU A 88 9.07 -18.23 -2.61
N GLU A 89 7.90 -18.42 -3.19
CA GLU A 89 7.55 -19.67 -3.89
C GLU A 89 8.48 -19.91 -5.08
N ALA A 90 8.75 -18.90 -5.90
CA ALA A 90 9.65 -19.01 -7.04
C ALA A 90 11.09 -19.37 -6.61
N TYR A 91 11.56 -18.73 -5.53
CA TYR A 91 12.87 -19.05 -4.95
C TYR A 91 12.95 -20.50 -4.46
N LEU A 92 11.95 -20.93 -3.66
CA LEU A 92 11.93 -22.30 -3.14
C LEU A 92 11.86 -23.34 -4.25
N ARG A 93 11.05 -23.12 -5.29
CA ARG A 93 11.01 -24.00 -6.48
C ARG A 93 12.36 -24.05 -7.18
N SER A 94 13.05 -22.92 -7.33
CA SER A 94 14.38 -22.85 -7.92
C SER A 94 15.43 -23.61 -7.10
N VAL A 95 15.40 -23.51 -5.77
CA VAL A 95 16.32 -24.22 -4.87
C VAL A 95 16.04 -25.72 -4.87
N ILE A 96 14.76 -26.11 -4.83
CA ILE A 96 14.35 -27.52 -4.89
C ILE A 96 14.74 -28.16 -6.24
N ALA A 97 14.51 -27.45 -7.35
CA ALA A 97 14.84 -27.95 -8.68
C ALA A 97 16.35 -28.19 -8.87
N LYS A 98 17.21 -27.50 -8.14
CA LYS A 98 18.67 -27.70 -8.15
C LYS A 98 19.14 -28.88 -7.31
N ASN A 99 18.27 -29.45 -6.49
CA ASN A 99 18.57 -30.55 -5.58
C ASN A 99 17.76 -31.78 -5.97
N GLU A 100 18.33 -32.65 -6.80
CA GLU A 100 17.69 -33.86 -7.35
C GLU A 100 17.15 -34.82 -6.27
N ALA A 101 17.61 -34.72 -5.01
CA ALA A 101 17.15 -35.53 -3.90
C ALA A 101 15.81 -35.06 -3.29
N ILE A 102 15.30 -33.88 -3.69
CA ILE A 102 14.09 -33.29 -3.12
C ILE A 102 12.95 -33.36 -4.15
N GLN A 103 11.91 -34.15 -3.86
CA GLN A 103 10.69 -34.13 -4.67
C GLN A 103 9.98 -32.76 -4.51
N VAL A 104 9.63 -32.15 -5.63
CA VAL A 104 8.88 -30.89 -5.66
C VAL A 104 7.43 -31.18 -5.28
N SER A 105 6.98 -30.76 -4.10
CA SER A 105 5.56 -30.76 -3.76
C SER A 105 4.82 -29.67 -4.56
N GLU A 106 3.53 -29.84 -4.81
CA GLU A 106 2.69 -28.80 -5.45
C GLU A 106 2.77 -27.47 -4.67
N ASN A 107 2.84 -27.55 -3.34
CA ASN A 107 3.02 -26.39 -2.46
C ASN A 107 4.43 -26.37 -1.85
N PRO A 108 5.36 -25.53 -2.34
CA PRO A 108 6.74 -25.47 -1.84
C PRO A 108 6.83 -24.92 -0.41
N LEU A 109 5.78 -24.32 0.12
CA LEU A 109 5.72 -23.78 1.49
C LEU A 109 5.27 -24.80 2.52
N GLN A 110 4.77 -25.96 2.09
CA GLN A 110 4.26 -26.98 3.02
C GLN A 110 5.34 -27.40 4.01
N GLY A 111 5.00 -27.33 5.31
CA GLY A 111 5.90 -27.67 6.42
C GLY A 111 7.00 -26.65 6.71
N LYS A 112 7.03 -25.50 6.03
CA LYS A 112 7.98 -24.42 6.33
C LYS A 112 7.48 -23.56 7.49
N LYS A 113 8.42 -23.10 8.32
CA LYS A 113 8.16 -22.10 9.36
C LYS A 113 8.58 -20.74 8.86
N ILE A 114 7.66 -19.76 8.90
CA ILE A 114 7.88 -18.40 8.45
C ILE A 114 7.67 -17.48 9.65
N VAL A 115 8.58 -16.51 9.83
CA VAL A 115 8.46 -15.46 10.84
C VAL A 115 8.30 -14.13 10.07
N ILE A 116 7.30 -13.34 10.47
CA ILE A 116 7.03 -12.01 9.90
C ILE A 116 7.16 -11.00 11.04
N GLN A 117 7.91 -9.93 10.78
CA GLN A 117 8.10 -8.81 11.69
C GLN A 117 7.29 -7.61 11.22
#